data_1974ca3898ddff68dc19a63c79d00f9a
#
_entry.id   1974ca3898ddff68dc19a63c79d00f9a
#
_cell.length_a   1.000
_cell.length_b   1.000
_cell.length_c   1.000
_cell.angle_alpha   90.00
_cell.angle_beta   90.00
_cell.angle_gamma   90.00
#
_symmetry.space_group_name_H-M   'P 1'
#
loop_
_entity.id
_entity.type
_entity.pdbx_description
1 polymer ?
#
loop_
_entity_poly.entity_id
_entity_poly.type
_entity_poly.pdbx_seq_one_letter_code
_entity_poly.pdbx_strand_id
1 'polypeptide(L)'
;MYIELVDETNKVPKEIIEQTKHILNFAAEKLGLRPSTEMAVTFVDNARSHELNLQYRDTDRPTDVISLEYKPDEEEFFFDEEMDIPEELLEEMDPFIGELYISIDKAQEQAQDFGHSLEREYAWLAVHGFLHINGYDHYPVGGPEEAEMFGLQEEILTAYGLTR
;
A
#
# COMPACT_ATOMS: atom_id res chain seq x y z
N MET A 1 8.14 -6.22 9.23
CA MET A 1 8.37 -5.63 7.90
C MET A 1 9.11 -4.30 8.04
N TYR A 2 10.07 -4.05 7.21
CA TYR A 2 10.80 -2.78 7.16
C TYR A 2 10.16 -1.85 6.15
N ILE A 3 9.88 -0.61 6.56
CA ILE A 3 9.25 0.40 5.70
C ILE A 3 10.17 1.61 5.61
N GLU A 4 10.67 1.88 4.40
CA GLU A 4 11.35 3.12 4.10
C GLU A 4 10.31 4.18 3.77
N LEU A 5 10.17 5.18 4.63
CA LEU A 5 9.16 6.21 4.48
C LEU A 5 9.81 7.57 4.24
N VAL A 6 9.41 8.23 3.14
CA VAL A 6 9.92 9.53 2.75
C VAL A 6 8.73 10.49 2.60
N ASP A 7 8.86 11.68 3.17
CA ASP A 7 7.91 12.78 2.95
C ASP A 7 8.58 13.87 2.11
N GLU A 8 8.32 13.84 0.80
CA GLU A 8 8.85 14.85 -0.13
C GLU A 8 8.30 16.25 0.14
N THR A 9 7.16 16.35 0.81
CA THR A 9 6.46 17.61 1.04
C THR A 9 6.88 18.34 2.31
N ASN A 10 7.46 17.63 3.28
CA ASN A 10 7.76 18.12 4.63
C ASN A 10 6.53 18.67 5.36
N LYS A 11 5.32 18.25 4.98
CA LYS A 11 4.06 18.73 5.54
C LYS A 11 3.28 17.67 6.30
N VAL A 12 3.71 16.41 6.26
CA VAL A 12 3.01 15.32 6.92
C VAL A 12 3.35 15.32 8.42
N PRO A 13 2.34 15.37 9.31
CA PRO A 13 2.60 15.30 10.75
C PRO A 13 3.31 14.00 11.12
N LYS A 14 4.20 14.09 12.11
CA LYS A 14 4.96 12.94 12.61
C LYS A 14 4.04 11.79 13.04
N GLU A 15 2.91 12.11 13.65
CA GLU A 15 1.91 11.13 14.10
C GLU A 15 1.36 10.32 12.94
N ILE A 16 1.16 10.95 11.78
CA ILE A 16 0.69 10.27 10.56
C ILE A 16 1.79 9.34 10.01
N ILE A 17 3.03 9.80 10.02
CA ILE A 17 4.17 8.99 9.58
C ILE A 17 4.28 7.73 10.44
N GLU A 18 4.23 7.88 11.76
CA GLU A 18 4.31 6.75 12.68
C GLU A 18 3.10 5.81 12.54
N GLN A 19 1.90 6.37 12.41
CA GLN A 19 0.67 5.60 12.18
C GLN A 19 0.78 4.76 10.90
N THR A 20 1.28 5.35 9.81
CA THR A 20 1.44 4.65 8.53
C THR A 20 2.34 3.42 8.69
N LYS A 21 3.47 3.58 9.35
CA LYS A 21 4.37 2.46 9.61
C LYS A 21 3.71 1.38 10.47
N HIS A 22 3.02 1.77 11.53
CA HIS A 22 2.39 0.83 12.45
C HIS A 22 1.24 0.06 11.79
N ILE A 23 0.36 0.74 11.05
CA ILE A 23 -0.78 0.07 10.44
C ILE A 23 -0.34 -0.86 9.31
N LEU A 24 0.68 -0.50 8.54
CA LEU A 24 1.22 -1.36 7.48
C LEU A 24 1.90 -2.60 8.08
N ASN A 25 2.62 -2.45 9.18
CA ASN A 25 3.17 -3.61 9.89
C ASN A 25 2.08 -4.52 10.45
N PHE A 26 1.02 -3.93 11.00
CA PHE A 26 -0.14 -4.68 11.46
C PHE A 26 -0.80 -5.45 10.31
N ALA A 27 -0.99 -4.81 9.15
CA ALA A 27 -1.54 -5.45 7.97
C ALA A 27 -0.63 -6.58 7.46
N ALA A 28 0.69 -6.38 7.48
CA ALA A 28 1.66 -7.39 7.07
C ALA A 28 1.58 -8.65 7.95
N GLU A 29 1.46 -8.48 9.26
CA GLU A 29 1.27 -9.60 10.19
C GLU A 29 -0.02 -10.36 9.90
N LYS A 30 -1.09 -9.62 9.63
CA LYS A 30 -2.40 -10.19 9.33
C LYS A 30 -2.39 -11.01 8.04
N LEU A 31 -1.60 -10.59 7.05
CA LEU A 31 -1.41 -11.33 5.80
C LEU A 31 -0.37 -12.44 5.90
N GLY A 32 0.31 -12.58 7.03
CA GLY A 32 1.33 -13.61 7.22
C GLY A 32 2.61 -13.36 6.46
N LEU A 33 2.96 -12.11 6.20
CA LEU A 33 4.20 -11.77 5.49
C LEU A 33 5.42 -12.03 6.39
N ARG A 34 6.54 -12.39 5.75
CA ARG A 34 7.79 -12.63 6.47
C ARG A 34 8.28 -11.34 7.16
N PRO A 35 8.88 -11.45 8.36
CA PRO A 35 9.42 -10.27 9.06
C PRO A 35 10.49 -9.52 8.25
N SER A 36 11.19 -10.20 7.34
CA SER A 36 12.20 -9.60 6.47
C SER A 36 11.63 -8.81 5.29
N THR A 37 10.31 -8.82 5.08
CA THR A 37 9.66 -8.10 3.99
C THR A 37 9.95 -6.59 4.07
N GLU A 38 10.22 -5.98 2.93
CA GLU A 38 10.52 -4.55 2.81
C GLU A 38 9.61 -3.87 1.80
N MET A 39 9.27 -2.62 2.08
CA MET A 39 8.53 -1.77 1.13
C MET A 39 8.90 -0.31 1.33
N ALA A 40 8.54 0.54 0.39
CA ALA A 40 8.74 1.98 0.47
C ALA A 40 7.41 2.72 0.40
N VAL A 41 7.31 3.82 1.14
CA VAL A 41 6.15 4.73 1.09
C VAL A 41 6.69 6.16 0.92
N THR A 42 6.15 6.89 -0.05
CA THR A 42 6.51 8.28 -0.29
C THR A 42 5.26 9.15 -0.30
N PHE A 43 5.25 10.18 0.53
CA PHE A 43 4.19 11.19 0.50
C PHE A 43 4.59 12.28 -0.50
N VAL A 44 3.67 12.63 -1.39
CA VAL A 44 3.89 13.58 -2.49
C VAL A 44 2.74 14.59 -2.55
N ASP A 45 2.94 15.67 -3.30
CA ASP A 45 1.85 16.61 -3.61
C ASP A 45 1.12 16.21 -4.91
N ASN A 46 0.06 16.97 -5.27
CA ASN A 46 -0.70 16.70 -6.48
C ASN A 46 0.13 16.82 -7.76
N ALA A 47 1.08 17.76 -7.83
CA ALA A 47 1.93 17.93 -9.00
C ALA A 47 2.78 16.68 -9.24
N ARG A 48 3.39 16.15 -8.17
CA ARG A 48 4.20 14.93 -8.26
C ARG A 48 3.34 13.70 -8.53
N SER A 49 2.17 13.61 -7.89
CA SER A 49 1.20 12.54 -8.14
C SER A 49 0.76 12.51 -9.60
N HIS A 50 0.54 13.68 -10.20
CA HIS A 50 0.19 13.83 -11.61
C HIS A 50 1.31 13.29 -12.52
N GLU A 51 2.56 13.69 -12.26
CA GLU A 51 3.72 13.20 -13.01
C GLU A 51 3.84 11.67 -12.95
N LEU A 52 3.69 11.11 -11.74
CA LEU A 52 3.80 9.66 -11.53
C LEU A 52 2.65 8.90 -12.19
N ASN A 53 1.44 9.43 -12.12
CA ASN A 53 0.28 8.81 -12.74
C ASN A 53 0.40 8.79 -14.26
N LEU A 54 0.95 9.86 -14.85
CA LEU A 54 1.23 9.92 -16.28
C LEU A 54 2.33 8.92 -16.66
N GLN A 55 3.40 8.86 -15.87
CA GLN A 55 4.56 7.98 -16.14
C GLN A 55 4.22 6.50 -16.03
N TYR A 56 3.49 6.11 -14.96
CA TYR A 56 3.28 4.69 -14.64
C TYR A 56 1.93 4.14 -15.08
N ARG A 57 0.92 5.02 -15.25
CA ARG A 57 -0.44 4.60 -15.60
C ARG A 57 -0.97 5.26 -16.89
N ASP A 58 -0.16 6.06 -17.55
CA ASP A 58 -0.51 6.79 -18.78
C ASP A 58 -1.80 7.62 -18.60
N THR A 59 -1.96 8.20 -17.40
CA THR A 59 -3.16 8.96 -17.02
C THR A 59 -2.76 10.40 -16.67
N ASP A 60 -3.27 11.37 -17.41
CA ASP A 60 -2.89 12.78 -17.32
C ASP A 60 -3.74 13.49 -16.26
N ARG A 61 -3.60 13.09 -15.00
CA ARG A 61 -4.27 13.72 -13.85
C ARG A 61 -3.62 13.23 -12.56
N PRO A 62 -3.73 14.01 -11.45
CA PRO A 62 -3.29 13.51 -10.15
C PRO A 62 -4.21 12.41 -9.63
N THR A 63 -3.67 11.54 -8.77
CA THR A 63 -4.43 10.48 -8.11
C THR A 63 -4.11 10.48 -6.62
N ASP A 64 -4.88 9.75 -5.83
CA ASP A 64 -4.71 9.67 -4.37
C ASP A 64 -3.56 8.75 -3.97
N VAL A 65 -3.50 7.55 -4.51
CA VAL A 65 -2.44 6.58 -4.20
C VAL A 65 -2.02 5.84 -5.47
N ILE A 66 -0.69 5.67 -5.62
CA ILE A 66 -0.11 4.84 -6.67
C ILE A 66 0.62 3.70 -5.98
N SER A 67 0.26 2.46 -6.33
CA SER A 67 0.92 1.27 -5.83
C SER A 67 1.69 0.60 -6.96
N LEU A 68 2.98 0.37 -6.73
CA LEU A 68 3.88 -0.27 -7.70
C LEU A 68 4.36 -1.58 -7.09
N GLU A 69 3.79 -2.68 -7.56
CA GLU A 69 4.21 -4.02 -7.16
C GLU A 69 5.57 -4.32 -7.80
N TYR A 70 6.52 -4.75 -6.96
CA TYR A 70 7.81 -5.20 -7.44
C TYR A 70 7.72 -6.68 -7.80
N LYS A 71 8.01 -6.99 -9.05
CA LYS A 71 8.09 -8.37 -9.53
C LYS A 71 9.53 -8.64 -9.92
N PRO A 72 10.25 -9.52 -9.20
CA PRO A 72 11.56 -9.94 -9.65
C PRO A 72 11.45 -10.60 -11.02
N ASP A 73 12.52 -10.54 -11.78
CA ASP A 73 12.55 -11.08 -13.14
C ASP A 73 12.12 -12.55 -13.11
N GLU A 74 11.02 -12.88 -13.82
CA GLU A 74 10.42 -14.22 -13.81
C GLU A 74 11.38 -15.29 -14.29
N GLU A 75 12.42 -14.93 -15.03
CA GLU A 75 13.43 -15.87 -15.55
C GLU A 75 14.34 -16.43 -14.44
N GLU A 76 14.45 -15.76 -13.29
CA GLU A 76 15.31 -16.20 -12.18
C GLU A 76 14.59 -17.13 -11.20
N PHE A 77 13.25 -17.14 -11.18
CA PHE A 77 12.48 -17.88 -10.20
C PHE A 77 11.35 -18.68 -10.84
N PHE A 78 11.67 -19.89 -11.30
CA PHE A 78 10.67 -20.86 -11.74
C PHE A 78 10.22 -21.68 -10.53
N PHE A 79 9.30 -21.15 -9.75
CA PHE A 79 8.63 -21.92 -8.71
C PHE A 79 7.18 -22.13 -9.09
N ASP A 80 6.77 -23.40 -9.15
CA ASP A 80 5.38 -23.77 -9.24
C ASP A 80 4.71 -23.43 -7.91
N GLU A 81 3.50 -22.89 -7.93
CA GLU A 81 2.73 -22.53 -6.73
C GLU A 81 2.54 -23.70 -5.77
N GLU A 82 2.66 -24.94 -6.25
CA GLU A 82 2.55 -26.15 -5.48
C GLU A 82 3.88 -26.62 -4.84
N MET A 83 4.99 -25.92 -5.12
CA MET A 83 6.28 -26.30 -4.55
C MET A 83 6.50 -25.65 -3.19
N ASP A 84 6.83 -26.47 -2.20
CA ASP A 84 7.37 -26.01 -0.92
C ASP A 84 8.75 -25.38 -1.18
N ILE A 85 8.81 -24.05 -1.08
CA ILE A 85 10.07 -23.33 -1.23
C ILE A 85 10.88 -23.53 0.05
N PRO A 86 12.12 -24.09 -0.03
CA PRO A 86 12.96 -24.23 1.16
C PRO A 86 13.21 -22.87 1.83
N GLU A 87 13.18 -22.87 3.15
CA GLU A 87 13.39 -21.64 3.95
C GLU A 87 14.69 -20.93 3.58
N GLU A 88 15.74 -21.69 3.24
CA GLU A 88 17.03 -21.16 2.78
C GLU A 88 16.92 -20.36 1.49
N LEU A 89 16.06 -20.79 0.55
CA LEU A 89 15.80 -20.07 -0.69
C LEU A 89 14.91 -18.83 -0.47
N LEU A 90 14.00 -18.89 0.51
CA LEU A 90 13.18 -17.73 0.88
C LEU A 90 14.04 -16.61 1.44
N GLU A 91 15.11 -16.93 2.18
CA GLU A 91 16.05 -15.94 2.72
C GLU A 91 16.90 -15.28 1.62
N GLU A 92 17.14 -15.98 0.51
CA GLU A 92 17.89 -15.47 -0.65
C GLU A 92 17.02 -14.64 -1.61
N MET A 93 15.69 -14.71 -1.50
CA MET A 93 14.78 -13.93 -2.32
C MET A 93 14.78 -12.47 -1.88
N ASP A 94 14.70 -11.57 -2.85
CA ASP A 94 14.61 -10.14 -2.59
C ASP A 94 13.40 -9.87 -1.69
N PRO A 95 13.60 -9.28 -0.50
CA PRO A 95 12.51 -9.00 0.43
C PRO A 95 11.61 -7.83 0.01
N PHE A 96 12.01 -7.06 -0.99
CA PHE A 96 11.29 -5.85 -1.42
C PHE A 96 10.06 -6.22 -2.24
N ILE A 97 8.89 -5.75 -1.80
CA ILE A 97 7.61 -6.12 -2.44
C ILE A 97 7.00 -5.00 -3.28
N GLY A 98 7.40 -3.75 -3.07
CA GLY A 98 6.86 -2.64 -3.85
C GLY A 98 6.93 -1.30 -3.13
N GLU A 99 6.32 -0.29 -3.75
CA GLU A 99 6.29 1.05 -3.19
C GLU A 99 4.93 1.73 -3.39
N LEU A 100 4.62 2.64 -2.47
CA LEU A 100 3.42 3.45 -2.49
C LEU A 100 3.79 4.92 -2.61
N TYR A 101 3.05 5.65 -3.44
CA TYR A 101 3.07 7.12 -3.47
C TYR A 101 1.69 7.61 -3.06
N ILE A 102 1.62 8.42 -2.01
CA ILE A 102 0.36 8.93 -1.46
C ILE A 102 0.34 10.45 -1.60
N SER A 103 -0.69 10.98 -2.29
CA SER A 103 -0.86 12.43 -2.43
C SER A 103 -1.47 13.02 -1.16
N ILE A 104 -0.73 13.95 -0.53
CA ILE A 104 -1.22 14.64 0.66
C ILE A 104 -2.41 15.55 0.34
N ASP A 105 -2.42 16.17 -0.84
CA ASP A 105 -3.51 17.04 -1.28
C ASP A 105 -4.80 16.26 -1.47
N LYS A 106 -4.72 15.09 -2.10
CA LYS A 106 -5.88 14.21 -2.29
C LYS A 106 -6.37 13.64 -0.97
N ALA A 107 -5.46 13.29 -0.05
CA ALA A 107 -5.84 12.80 1.27
C ALA A 107 -6.66 13.84 2.04
N GLN A 108 -6.23 15.10 2.03
CA GLN A 108 -6.95 16.21 2.69
C GLN A 108 -8.30 16.46 2.03
N GLU A 109 -8.35 16.51 0.70
CA GLU A 109 -9.58 16.70 -0.06
C GLU A 109 -10.60 15.59 0.23
N GLN A 110 -10.18 14.34 0.19
CA GLN A 110 -11.05 13.20 0.41
C GLN A 110 -11.53 13.09 1.86
N ALA A 111 -10.67 13.41 2.84
CA ALA A 111 -11.08 13.46 4.24
C ALA A 111 -12.22 14.44 4.45
N GLN A 112 -12.14 15.62 3.85
CA GLN A 112 -13.20 16.64 3.91
C GLN A 112 -14.48 16.16 3.20
N ASP A 113 -14.34 15.65 1.98
CA ASP A 113 -15.47 15.25 1.13
C ASP A 113 -16.25 14.09 1.75
N PHE A 114 -15.58 13.15 2.39
CA PHE A 114 -16.20 11.97 2.99
C PHE A 114 -16.53 12.14 4.48
N GLY A 115 -16.13 13.26 5.08
CA GLY A 115 -16.37 13.49 6.51
C GLY A 115 -15.57 12.59 7.44
N HIS A 116 -14.39 12.17 7.01
CA HIS A 116 -13.47 11.36 7.83
C HIS A 116 -12.43 12.23 8.52
N SER A 117 -11.79 11.67 9.56
CA SER A 117 -10.57 12.26 10.08
C SER A 117 -9.44 12.10 9.05
N LEU A 118 -8.45 12.99 9.12
CA LEU A 118 -7.28 12.92 8.25
C LEU A 118 -6.48 11.63 8.54
N GLU A 119 -6.39 11.22 9.79
CA GLU A 119 -5.74 9.99 10.23
C GLU A 119 -6.37 8.76 9.56
N ARG A 120 -7.70 8.70 9.52
CA ARG A 120 -8.40 7.59 8.86
C ARG A 120 -8.15 7.58 7.36
N GLU A 121 -8.17 8.75 6.70
CA GLU A 121 -7.97 8.82 5.25
C GLU A 121 -6.56 8.36 4.86
N TYR A 122 -5.53 8.82 5.57
CA TYR A 122 -4.16 8.34 5.32
C TYR A 122 -4.03 6.83 5.55
N ALA A 123 -4.63 6.33 6.61
CA ALA A 123 -4.63 4.89 6.90
C ALA A 123 -5.35 4.10 5.81
N TRP A 124 -6.50 4.60 5.34
CA TRP A 124 -7.27 3.98 4.26
C TRP A 124 -6.44 3.87 2.98
N LEU A 125 -5.81 4.97 2.58
CA LEU A 125 -4.99 5.00 1.37
C LEU A 125 -3.78 4.08 1.47
N ALA A 126 -3.09 4.07 2.61
CA ALA A 126 -1.93 3.22 2.82
C ALA A 126 -2.30 1.74 2.78
N VAL A 127 -3.35 1.33 3.48
CA VAL A 127 -3.81 -0.07 3.50
C VAL A 127 -4.31 -0.48 2.11
N HIS A 128 -5.07 0.38 1.45
CA HIS A 128 -5.60 0.10 0.11
C HIS A 128 -4.47 -0.19 -0.89
N GLY A 129 -3.46 0.69 -0.94
CA GLY A 129 -2.31 0.50 -1.82
C GLY A 129 -1.48 -0.72 -1.44
N PHE A 130 -1.33 -0.98 -0.14
CA PHE A 130 -0.61 -2.15 0.36
C PHE A 130 -1.28 -3.47 -0.07
N LEU A 131 -2.62 -3.52 -0.02
CA LEU A 131 -3.35 -4.69 -0.47
C LEU A 131 -3.17 -4.92 -1.98
N HIS A 132 -3.15 -3.85 -2.79
CA HIS A 132 -2.85 -3.98 -4.21
C HIS A 132 -1.46 -4.56 -4.46
N ILE A 133 -0.45 -4.12 -3.71
CA ILE A 133 0.90 -4.68 -3.81
C ILE A 133 0.91 -6.18 -3.51
N ASN A 134 0.03 -6.64 -2.62
CA ASN A 134 -0.08 -8.05 -2.24
C ASN A 134 -1.05 -8.85 -3.12
N GLY A 135 -1.45 -8.30 -4.25
CA GLY A 135 -2.25 -9.03 -5.25
C GLY A 135 -3.76 -8.90 -5.11
N TYR A 136 -4.26 -8.12 -4.16
CA TYR A 136 -5.70 -7.87 -4.04
C TYR A 136 -6.14 -6.84 -5.08
N ASP A 137 -7.35 -7.01 -5.62
CA ASP A 137 -7.90 -6.12 -6.62
C ASP A 137 -9.38 -5.89 -6.35
N HIS A 138 -9.89 -4.73 -6.81
CA HIS A 138 -11.31 -4.38 -6.71
C HIS A 138 -12.01 -4.38 -8.07
N TYR A 139 -11.40 -4.95 -9.09
CA TYR A 139 -12.00 -5.14 -10.41
C TYR A 139 -12.22 -6.63 -10.70
N PRO A 140 -13.31 -7.02 -11.37
CA PRO A 140 -14.43 -6.15 -11.77
C PRO A 140 -15.28 -5.68 -10.60
N VAL A 141 -15.88 -4.51 -10.77
CA VAL A 141 -16.76 -3.91 -9.74
C VAL A 141 -17.95 -4.86 -9.49
N GLY A 142 -18.23 -5.11 -8.21
CA GLY A 142 -19.28 -6.04 -7.79
C GLY A 142 -18.88 -7.51 -7.80
N GLY A 143 -17.62 -7.83 -8.15
CA GLY A 143 -17.10 -9.19 -8.14
C GLY A 143 -16.63 -9.66 -6.76
N PRO A 144 -16.31 -10.97 -6.63
CA PRO A 144 -15.85 -11.52 -5.35
C PRO A 144 -14.51 -10.95 -4.89
N GLU A 145 -13.62 -10.58 -5.80
CA GLU A 145 -12.32 -9.97 -5.49
C GLU A 145 -12.49 -8.60 -4.83
N GLU A 146 -13.43 -7.78 -5.30
CA GLU A 146 -13.75 -6.50 -4.69
C GLU A 146 -14.24 -6.69 -3.25
N ALA A 147 -15.17 -7.61 -3.04
CA ALA A 147 -15.73 -7.89 -1.71
C ALA A 147 -14.63 -8.36 -0.74
N GLU A 148 -13.73 -9.22 -1.19
CA GLU A 148 -12.60 -9.72 -0.39
C GLU A 148 -11.65 -8.58 0.00
N MET A 149 -11.26 -7.75 -0.97
CA MET A 149 -10.34 -6.65 -0.73
C MET A 149 -10.91 -5.62 0.25
N PHE A 150 -12.13 -5.14 0.01
CA PHE A 150 -12.75 -4.14 0.89
C PHE A 150 -13.10 -4.71 2.26
N GLY A 151 -13.49 -5.99 2.33
CA GLY A 151 -13.73 -6.67 3.60
C GLY A 151 -12.45 -6.74 4.45
N LEU A 152 -11.35 -7.12 3.85
CA LEU A 152 -10.05 -7.19 4.52
C LEU A 152 -9.57 -5.79 4.93
N GLN A 153 -9.73 -4.80 4.08
CA GLN A 153 -9.37 -3.41 4.36
C GLN A 153 -10.12 -2.87 5.58
N GLU A 154 -11.44 -3.05 5.65
CA GLU A 154 -12.24 -2.61 6.80
C GLU A 154 -11.90 -3.41 8.07
N GLU A 155 -11.58 -4.69 7.94
CA GLU A 155 -11.14 -5.51 9.06
C GLU A 155 -9.83 -4.98 9.66
N ILE A 156 -8.87 -4.63 8.81
CA ILE A 156 -7.59 -4.07 9.25
C ILE A 156 -7.79 -2.71 9.94
N LEU A 157 -8.56 -1.82 9.34
CA LEU A 157 -8.82 -0.49 9.89
C LEU A 157 -9.56 -0.57 11.21
N THR A 158 -10.58 -1.41 11.31
CA THR A 158 -11.38 -1.60 12.52
C THR A 158 -10.54 -2.19 13.64
N ALA A 159 -9.75 -3.22 13.35
CA ALA A 159 -8.88 -3.86 14.33
C ALA A 159 -7.78 -2.92 14.84
N TYR A 160 -7.32 -2.01 13.98
CA TYR A 160 -6.35 -0.98 14.38
C TYR A 160 -6.98 0.15 15.20
N GLY A 161 -8.31 0.29 15.17
CA GLY A 161 -9.03 1.30 15.94
C GLY A 161 -9.47 2.52 15.13
N LEU A 162 -9.42 2.45 13.80
CA LEU A 162 -9.80 3.54 12.90
C LEU A 162 -11.13 3.24 12.21
N THR A 163 -12.20 3.24 12.99
CA THR A 163 -13.57 3.07 12.49
C THR A 163 -14.16 4.42 12.04
N ARG A 164 -15.16 4.34 11.19
CA ARG A 164 -15.97 5.51 10.85
C ARG A 164 -16.76 5.99 12.07
#